data_fe8693b0fbea1adf0b543511e45d2b79
#
_entry.id   fe8693b0fbea1adf0b543511e45d2b79
#
_cell.length_a   1.000
_cell.length_b   1.000
_cell.length_c   1.000
_cell.angle_alpha   90.00
_cell.angle_beta   90.00
_cell.angle_gamma   90.00
#
_symmetry.space_group_name_H-M   'P 1'
#
loop_
_entity.id
_entity.type
_entity.pdbx_description
1 polymer ?
#
loop_
_entity_poly.entity_id
_entity_poly.type
_entity_poly.pdbx_seq_one_letter_code
_entity_poly.pdbx_strand_id
1 'polypeptide(L)'
;AGAAAFGYSIAVIVLPLIAWTGLLMIRRDAEPERRAALGLIGLGLLLTFVVEVLVAKGDIGRMNTVFKFYLQLWTFFSVAGGAARAWAWAQMEEWHPINRGLLRIALGLLVVGAASYTLMATTAKVRDRMAPEAPRTLDGMTFMQYATYADQGRDIDLKWDYDAIRWMQENVAGSPVIVEVNAVEYHWGSRYTINTGLPGVVGWNWHQRQQRVVVPSTLVTDRVADIDRFYAGVDAKTASDFLNKYDVSYIVVGGYERAYYSGLSLAKFEKMAGEGLLRVAYETEGRVIY
;
A
#
# COMPACT_ATOMS: atom_id res chain seq x y z
N ALA A 1 -37.39 -4.46 -2.48
CA ALA A 1 -37.39 -5.69 -3.30
C ALA A 1 -36.67 -5.48 -4.65
N GLY A 2 -36.89 -4.36 -5.37
CA GLY A 2 -36.25 -4.13 -6.69
C GLY A 2 -34.73 -4.05 -6.64
N ALA A 3 -34.12 -3.35 -5.68
CA ALA A 3 -32.67 -3.16 -5.59
C ALA A 3 -31.90 -4.47 -5.31
N ALA A 4 -32.48 -5.40 -4.56
CA ALA A 4 -31.89 -6.72 -4.33
C ALA A 4 -31.88 -7.57 -5.61
N ALA A 5 -32.86 -7.38 -6.48
CA ALA A 5 -32.93 -8.09 -7.77
C ALA A 5 -31.82 -7.69 -8.76
N PHE A 6 -31.20 -6.50 -8.57
CA PHE A 6 -30.03 -6.02 -9.34
C PHE A 6 -28.69 -6.35 -8.69
N GLY A 7 -28.65 -7.15 -7.63
CA GLY A 7 -27.41 -7.52 -6.93
C GLY A 7 -26.88 -6.48 -5.92
N TYR A 8 -27.57 -5.36 -5.73
CA TYR A 8 -27.17 -4.32 -4.77
C TYR A 8 -27.86 -4.51 -3.41
N SER A 9 -27.50 -5.56 -2.69
CA SER A 9 -28.14 -5.92 -1.41
C SER A 9 -28.07 -4.79 -0.36
N ILE A 10 -27.01 -3.98 -0.36
CA ILE A 10 -26.85 -2.85 0.55
C ILE A 10 -27.93 -1.77 0.33
N ALA A 11 -28.44 -1.64 -0.88
CA ALA A 11 -29.47 -0.64 -1.20
C ALA A 11 -30.77 -0.85 -0.41
N VAL A 12 -31.07 -2.09 -0.02
CA VAL A 12 -32.26 -2.41 0.79
C VAL A 12 -32.22 -1.74 2.15
N ILE A 13 -31.03 -1.53 2.70
CA ILE A 13 -30.83 -0.85 3.99
C ILE A 13 -30.60 0.64 3.80
N VAL A 14 -29.73 1.01 2.86
CA VAL A 14 -29.22 2.38 2.73
C VAL A 14 -30.25 3.32 2.13
N LEU A 15 -31.01 2.89 1.10
CA LEU A 15 -32.01 3.79 0.47
C LEU A 15 -33.14 4.24 1.42
N PRO A 16 -33.75 3.36 2.24
CA PRO A 16 -34.71 3.80 3.25
C PRO A 16 -34.11 4.77 4.28
N LEU A 17 -32.86 4.55 4.69
CA LEU A 17 -32.16 5.44 5.61
C LEU A 17 -31.85 6.81 4.99
N ILE A 18 -31.46 6.86 3.72
CA ILE A 18 -31.30 8.13 2.97
C ILE A 18 -32.63 8.88 2.91
N ALA A 19 -33.70 8.19 2.52
CA ALA A 19 -35.04 8.80 2.45
C ALA A 19 -35.48 9.35 3.81
N TRP A 20 -35.29 8.56 4.87
CA TRP A 20 -35.61 9.00 6.24
C TRP A 20 -34.77 10.20 6.66
N THR A 21 -33.48 10.18 6.44
CA THR A 21 -32.59 11.31 6.73
C THR A 21 -33.05 12.56 5.98
N GLY A 22 -33.41 12.45 4.70
CA GLY A 22 -33.96 13.55 3.91
C GLY A 22 -35.26 14.10 4.48
N LEU A 23 -36.19 13.23 4.87
CA LEU A 23 -37.44 13.64 5.52
C LEU A 23 -37.20 14.39 6.83
N LEU A 24 -36.23 13.97 7.63
CA LEU A 24 -35.86 14.67 8.87
C LEU A 24 -35.23 16.03 8.60
N MET A 25 -34.43 16.17 7.52
CA MET A 25 -33.81 17.44 7.15
C MET A 25 -34.81 18.51 6.72
N ILE A 26 -35.90 18.15 6.04
CA ILE A 26 -36.91 19.09 5.55
C ILE A 26 -37.96 19.48 6.60
N ARG A 27 -37.91 18.88 7.79
CA ARG A 27 -38.80 19.28 8.89
C ARG A 27 -38.58 20.73 9.27
N ARG A 28 -39.69 21.48 9.44
CA ARG A 28 -39.63 22.91 9.73
C ARG A 28 -39.06 23.22 11.12
N ASP A 29 -39.24 22.33 12.05
CA ASP A 29 -38.77 22.40 13.45
C ASP A 29 -37.33 21.94 13.67
N ALA A 30 -36.64 21.49 12.62
CA ALA A 30 -35.25 21.04 12.72
C ALA A 30 -34.28 22.22 12.86
N GLU A 31 -33.49 22.23 13.90
CA GLU A 31 -32.42 23.20 14.15
C GLU A 31 -31.31 23.10 13.08
N PRO A 32 -30.62 24.20 12.76
CA PRO A 32 -29.55 24.20 11.74
C PRO A 32 -28.46 23.16 12.01
N GLU A 33 -28.05 22.97 13.26
CA GLU A 33 -27.02 22.03 13.68
C GLU A 33 -27.46 20.57 13.44
N ARG A 34 -28.72 20.27 13.71
CA ARG A 34 -29.31 18.96 13.42
C ARG A 34 -29.40 18.70 11.93
N ARG A 35 -29.76 19.71 11.13
CA ARG A 35 -29.75 19.61 9.66
C ARG A 35 -28.35 19.36 9.13
N ALA A 36 -27.33 20.01 9.67
CA ALA A 36 -25.94 19.79 9.29
C ALA A 36 -25.49 18.33 9.57
N ALA A 37 -25.80 17.82 10.77
CA ALA A 37 -25.49 16.43 11.11
C ALA A 37 -26.26 15.43 10.23
N LEU A 38 -27.55 15.66 9.98
CA LEU A 38 -28.34 14.85 9.06
C LEU A 38 -27.80 14.91 7.64
N GLY A 39 -27.29 16.07 7.20
CA GLY A 39 -26.61 16.23 5.92
C GLY A 39 -25.37 15.34 5.81
N LEU A 40 -24.52 15.31 6.85
CA LEU A 40 -23.36 14.43 6.89
C LEU A 40 -23.77 12.94 6.89
N ILE A 41 -24.81 12.57 7.63
CA ILE A 41 -25.35 11.20 7.61
C ILE A 41 -25.86 10.84 6.21
N GLY A 42 -26.65 11.72 5.60
CA GLY A 42 -27.19 11.50 4.26
C GLY A 42 -26.10 11.37 3.20
N LEU A 43 -25.06 12.21 3.24
CA LEU A 43 -23.89 12.12 2.37
C LEU A 43 -23.11 10.81 2.60
N GLY A 44 -22.90 10.42 3.85
CA GLY A 44 -22.24 9.15 4.18
C GLY A 44 -23.01 7.94 3.64
N LEU A 45 -24.33 7.92 3.83
CA LEU A 45 -25.20 6.87 3.29
C LEU A 45 -25.20 6.89 1.74
N LEU A 46 -25.21 8.06 1.14
CA LEU A 46 -25.15 8.20 -0.32
C LEU A 46 -23.82 7.64 -0.87
N LEU A 47 -22.68 7.97 -0.24
CA LEU A 47 -21.39 7.44 -0.63
C LEU A 47 -21.32 5.93 -0.48
N THR A 48 -21.94 5.36 0.57
CA THR A 48 -22.04 3.90 0.74
C THR A 48 -22.75 3.24 -0.45
N PHE A 49 -23.77 3.90 -1.00
CA PHE A 49 -24.49 3.38 -2.16
C PHE A 49 -23.72 3.64 -3.47
N VAL A 50 -23.14 4.82 -3.62
CA VAL A 50 -22.44 5.25 -4.84
C VAL A 50 -21.31 4.30 -5.21
N VAL A 51 -20.51 3.82 -4.25
CA VAL A 51 -19.39 2.88 -4.50
C VAL A 51 -19.84 1.49 -4.92
N GLU A 52 -21.13 1.15 -4.79
CA GLU A 52 -21.69 -0.10 -5.33
C GLU A 52 -21.99 0.03 -6.83
N VAL A 53 -22.27 1.25 -7.30
CA VAL A 53 -22.70 1.51 -8.67
C VAL A 53 -21.58 2.06 -9.52
N LEU A 54 -20.70 2.89 -8.95
CA LEU A 54 -19.62 3.57 -9.65
C LEU A 54 -18.26 3.03 -9.21
N VAL A 55 -17.39 2.80 -10.19
CA VAL A 55 -16.00 2.40 -9.99
C VAL A 55 -15.09 3.37 -10.73
N ALA A 56 -14.03 3.84 -10.09
CA ALA A 56 -13.03 4.69 -10.73
C ALA A 56 -12.33 3.93 -11.86
N LYS A 57 -12.15 4.58 -13.01
CA LYS A 57 -11.46 3.98 -14.15
C LYS A 57 -10.01 3.64 -13.76
N GLY A 58 -9.58 2.43 -14.08
CA GLY A 58 -8.22 1.94 -13.77
C GLY A 58 -8.07 1.40 -12.34
N ASP A 59 -9.17 1.23 -11.61
CA ASP A 59 -9.16 0.59 -10.29
C ASP A 59 -8.96 -0.92 -10.37
N ILE A 60 -8.44 -1.51 -9.30
CA ILE A 60 -8.30 -2.97 -9.12
C ILE A 60 -9.64 -3.50 -8.60
N GLY A 61 -10.50 -3.98 -9.49
CA GLY A 61 -11.87 -4.23 -9.12
C GLY A 61 -12.52 -2.91 -8.70
N ARG A 62 -12.94 -2.77 -7.45
CA ARG A 62 -13.42 -1.51 -6.87
C ARG A 62 -12.72 -1.15 -5.56
N MET A 63 -11.60 -1.79 -5.28
CA MET A 63 -10.92 -1.71 -3.99
C MET A 63 -10.50 -0.28 -3.64
N ASN A 64 -9.80 0.42 -4.55
CA ASN A 64 -9.37 1.80 -4.33
C ASN A 64 -10.56 2.77 -4.26
N THR A 65 -11.60 2.55 -5.05
CA THR A 65 -12.82 3.35 -5.01
C THR A 65 -13.45 3.26 -3.62
N VAL A 66 -13.70 2.04 -3.13
CA VAL A 66 -14.24 1.80 -1.79
C VAL A 66 -13.35 2.44 -0.73
N PHE A 67 -12.04 2.19 -0.77
CA PHE A 67 -11.10 2.71 0.20
C PHE A 67 -11.12 4.24 0.30
N LYS A 68 -11.07 4.94 -0.84
CA LYS A 68 -11.05 6.41 -0.88
C LYS A 68 -12.37 7.03 -0.42
N PHE A 69 -13.50 6.50 -0.88
CA PHE A 69 -14.80 7.04 -0.49
C PHE A 69 -15.19 6.70 0.94
N TYR A 70 -14.82 5.52 1.44
CA TYR A 70 -15.10 5.13 2.83
C TYR A 70 -14.28 5.94 3.84
N LEU A 71 -13.12 6.46 3.47
CA LEU A 71 -12.40 7.40 4.34
C LEU A 71 -13.23 8.66 4.62
N GLN A 72 -13.90 9.22 3.60
CA GLN A 72 -14.80 10.37 3.76
C GLN A 72 -16.04 9.99 4.58
N LEU A 73 -16.62 8.84 4.29
CA LEU A 73 -17.77 8.29 5.01
C LEU A 73 -17.48 8.13 6.50
N TRP A 74 -16.31 7.61 6.85
CA TRP A 74 -15.86 7.49 8.24
C TRP A 74 -15.81 8.85 8.94
N THR A 75 -15.29 9.86 8.27
CA THR A 75 -15.23 11.23 8.79
C THR A 75 -16.64 11.78 9.03
N PHE A 76 -17.53 11.65 8.05
CA PHE A 76 -18.90 12.13 8.18
C PHE A 76 -19.67 11.45 9.32
N PHE A 77 -19.61 10.14 9.38
CA PHE A 77 -20.27 9.40 10.45
C PHE A 77 -19.64 9.62 11.83
N SER A 78 -18.34 9.85 11.93
CA SER A 78 -17.67 10.16 13.19
C SER A 78 -18.13 11.50 13.75
N VAL A 79 -18.20 12.55 12.92
CA VAL A 79 -18.66 13.89 13.32
C VAL A 79 -20.14 13.86 13.68
N ALA A 80 -20.99 13.32 12.78
CA ALA A 80 -22.42 13.25 13.01
C ALA A 80 -22.78 12.34 14.20
N GLY A 81 -22.09 11.23 14.36
CA GLY A 81 -22.27 10.31 15.50
C GLY A 81 -21.86 10.94 16.83
N GLY A 82 -20.80 11.75 16.85
CA GLY A 82 -20.43 12.54 18.02
C GLY A 82 -21.53 13.52 18.45
N ALA A 83 -22.07 14.29 17.50
CA ALA A 83 -23.17 15.21 17.73
C ALA A 83 -24.45 14.48 18.18
N ALA A 84 -24.85 13.42 17.47
CA ALA A 84 -26.02 12.62 17.81
C ALA A 84 -25.92 12.01 19.22
N ARG A 85 -24.71 11.55 19.61
CA ARG A 85 -24.48 11.04 20.97
C ARG A 85 -24.65 12.16 22.01
N ALA A 86 -24.14 13.37 21.75
CA ALA A 86 -24.29 14.48 22.67
C ALA A 86 -25.77 14.87 22.88
N TRP A 87 -26.54 14.93 21.82
CA TRP A 87 -27.98 15.21 21.91
C TRP A 87 -28.77 14.08 22.61
N ALA A 88 -28.47 12.83 22.25
CA ALA A 88 -29.08 11.68 22.92
C ALA A 88 -28.77 11.68 24.44
N TRP A 89 -27.52 12.02 24.79
CA TRP A 89 -27.11 12.10 26.20
C TRP A 89 -27.83 13.21 26.96
N ALA A 90 -27.99 14.40 26.38
CA ALA A 90 -28.69 15.52 26.98
C ALA A 90 -30.17 15.22 27.24
N GLN A 91 -30.79 14.45 26.35
CA GLN A 91 -32.23 14.08 26.50
C GLN A 91 -32.45 12.80 27.29
N MET A 92 -31.40 12.06 27.64
CA MET A 92 -31.48 10.71 28.24
C MET A 92 -32.13 10.72 29.62
N GLU A 93 -32.07 11.82 30.35
CA GLU A 93 -32.69 11.93 31.68
C GLU A 93 -34.22 11.86 31.63
N GLU A 94 -34.82 12.30 30.52
CA GLU A 94 -36.25 12.26 30.27
C GLU A 94 -36.75 10.89 29.80
N TRP A 95 -35.83 9.96 29.48
CA TRP A 95 -36.19 8.66 28.97
C TRP A 95 -36.58 7.68 30.06
N HIS A 96 -37.45 6.74 29.71
CA HIS A 96 -37.79 5.62 30.61
C HIS A 96 -36.48 4.89 31.05
N PRO A 97 -36.33 4.54 32.33
CA PRO A 97 -35.09 3.97 32.88
C PRO A 97 -34.54 2.75 32.11
N ILE A 98 -35.42 1.90 31.57
CA ILE A 98 -35.04 0.74 30.76
C ILE A 98 -34.35 1.19 29.47
N ASN A 99 -34.95 2.12 28.73
CA ASN A 99 -34.40 2.60 27.45
C ASN A 99 -33.04 3.32 27.65
N ARG A 100 -32.95 4.10 28.72
CA ARG A 100 -31.70 4.75 29.14
C ARG A 100 -30.63 3.71 29.49
N GLY A 101 -30.96 2.66 30.22
CA GLY A 101 -30.06 1.57 30.54
C GLY A 101 -29.57 0.83 29.28
N LEU A 102 -30.49 0.47 28.40
CA LEU A 102 -30.18 -0.21 27.14
C LEU A 102 -29.25 0.60 26.26
N LEU A 103 -29.50 1.92 26.09
CA LEU A 103 -28.63 2.78 25.28
C LEU A 103 -27.22 2.88 25.90
N ARG A 104 -27.10 3.05 27.23
CA ARG A 104 -25.80 3.10 27.91
C ARG A 104 -25.00 1.82 27.71
N ILE A 105 -25.65 0.67 27.84
CA ILE A 105 -25.02 -0.65 27.63
C ILE A 105 -24.61 -0.78 26.16
N ALA A 106 -25.48 -0.46 25.20
CA ALA A 106 -25.15 -0.55 23.77
C ALA A 106 -23.98 0.34 23.40
N LEU A 107 -23.99 1.60 23.85
CA LEU A 107 -22.85 2.52 23.61
C LEU A 107 -21.56 2.03 24.27
N GLY A 108 -21.66 1.51 25.50
CA GLY A 108 -20.50 0.92 26.18
C GLY A 108 -19.91 -0.26 25.44
N LEU A 109 -20.74 -1.17 24.95
CA LEU A 109 -20.30 -2.32 24.16
C LEU A 109 -19.65 -1.89 22.83
N LEU A 110 -20.23 -0.89 22.16
CA LEU A 110 -19.66 -0.34 20.93
C LEU A 110 -18.28 0.30 21.17
N VAL A 111 -18.13 1.08 22.25
CA VAL A 111 -16.85 1.71 22.62
C VAL A 111 -15.80 0.64 22.97
N VAL A 112 -16.18 -0.36 23.78
CA VAL A 112 -15.27 -1.48 24.12
C VAL A 112 -14.88 -2.26 22.88
N GLY A 113 -15.83 -2.54 21.97
CA GLY A 113 -15.54 -3.22 20.70
C GLY A 113 -14.58 -2.42 19.82
N ALA A 114 -14.80 -1.11 19.68
CA ALA A 114 -13.91 -0.25 18.93
C ALA A 114 -12.50 -0.14 19.55
N ALA A 115 -12.42 0.01 20.86
CA ALA A 115 -11.16 0.07 21.59
C ALA A 115 -10.40 -1.27 21.53
N SER A 116 -11.08 -2.40 21.65
CA SER A 116 -10.47 -3.73 21.55
C SER A 116 -9.83 -3.96 20.19
N TYR A 117 -10.48 -3.55 19.10
CA TYR A 117 -9.89 -3.61 17.76
C TYR A 117 -8.58 -2.82 17.69
N THR A 118 -8.57 -1.59 18.16
CA THR A 118 -7.37 -0.73 18.13
C THR A 118 -6.21 -1.36 18.89
N LEU A 119 -6.46 -1.89 20.09
CA LEU A 119 -5.45 -2.53 20.92
C LEU A 119 -4.93 -3.83 20.30
N MET A 120 -5.84 -4.70 19.86
CA MET A 120 -5.47 -6.00 19.30
C MET A 120 -4.80 -5.87 17.93
N ALA A 121 -5.34 -5.03 17.05
CA ALA A 121 -4.79 -4.81 15.72
C ALA A 121 -3.41 -4.13 15.78
N THR A 122 -3.21 -3.14 16.66
CA THR A 122 -1.92 -2.51 16.86
C THR A 122 -0.87 -3.51 17.33
N THR A 123 -1.21 -4.31 18.34
CA THR A 123 -0.29 -5.34 18.86
C THR A 123 0.04 -6.38 17.80
N ALA A 124 -0.96 -6.90 17.08
CA ALA A 124 -0.76 -7.85 15.99
C ALA A 124 0.11 -7.25 14.89
N LYS A 125 -0.17 -6.01 14.49
CA LYS A 125 0.56 -5.31 13.42
C LYS A 125 2.03 -5.08 13.78
N VAL A 126 2.30 -4.67 15.02
CA VAL A 126 3.67 -4.48 15.50
C VAL A 126 4.45 -5.79 15.49
N ARG A 127 3.84 -6.89 15.96
CA ARG A 127 4.48 -8.22 15.94
C ARG A 127 4.73 -8.74 14.54
N ASP A 128 3.83 -8.46 13.59
CA ASP A 128 3.89 -8.96 12.23
C ASP A 128 4.81 -8.13 11.31
N ARG A 129 4.95 -6.83 11.59
CA ARG A 129 5.58 -5.89 10.66
C ARG A 129 6.86 -5.24 11.17
N MET A 130 7.23 -5.44 12.41
CA MET A 130 8.41 -4.83 13.00
C MET A 130 9.46 -5.89 13.36
N ALA A 131 10.75 -5.56 13.14
CA ALA A 131 11.85 -6.34 13.67
C ALA A 131 11.98 -6.03 15.18
N PRO A 132 11.76 -7.00 16.09
CA PRO A 132 11.74 -6.73 17.53
C PRO A 132 13.10 -6.22 18.06
N GLU A 133 14.17 -6.63 17.42
CA GLU A 133 15.57 -6.30 17.76
C GLU A 133 15.96 -4.90 17.28
N ALA A 134 15.22 -4.32 16.36
CA ALA A 134 15.53 -2.98 15.82
C ALA A 134 15.29 -1.90 16.87
N PRO A 135 16.24 -0.94 17.02
CA PRO A 135 16.08 0.16 17.95
C PRO A 135 14.91 1.07 17.53
N ARG A 136 14.29 1.73 18.51
CA ARG A 136 13.24 2.72 18.23
C ARG A 136 13.88 3.99 17.67
N THR A 137 13.67 4.23 16.39
CA THR A 137 14.25 5.37 15.67
C THR A 137 13.26 5.93 14.64
N LEU A 138 13.48 7.16 14.19
CA LEU A 138 12.76 7.75 13.04
C LEU A 138 13.44 7.43 11.69
N ASP A 139 14.62 6.81 11.70
CA ASP A 139 15.26 6.31 10.48
C ASP A 139 14.52 5.06 9.99
N GLY A 140 13.78 5.21 8.91
CA GLY A 140 12.98 4.15 8.30
C GLY A 140 13.79 2.99 7.69
N MET A 141 15.12 3.11 7.59
CA MET A 141 15.99 2.05 7.06
C MET A 141 16.64 1.19 8.16
N THR A 142 16.71 1.69 9.39
CA THR A 142 17.46 1.03 10.47
C THR A 142 17.01 -0.41 10.71
N PHE A 143 15.72 -0.74 10.54
CA PHE A 143 15.22 -2.10 10.73
C PHE A 143 15.91 -3.13 9.83
N MET A 144 16.41 -2.73 8.66
CA MET A 144 17.10 -3.61 7.72
C MET A 144 18.35 -4.24 8.31
N GLN A 145 18.99 -3.59 9.29
CA GLN A 145 20.17 -4.15 9.98
C GLN A 145 19.85 -5.36 10.87
N TYR A 146 18.56 -5.60 11.15
CA TYR A 146 18.08 -6.59 12.10
C TYR A 146 17.06 -7.55 11.50
N ALA A 147 16.53 -7.22 10.33
CA ALA A 147 15.42 -7.93 9.73
C ALA A 147 15.87 -8.94 8.68
N THR A 148 15.18 -10.06 8.65
CA THR A 148 15.23 -11.07 7.59
C THR A 148 13.93 -11.02 6.79
N TYR A 149 14.02 -11.09 5.48
CA TYR A 149 12.87 -11.12 4.58
C TYR A 149 12.76 -12.47 3.89
N ALA A 150 11.65 -13.18 4.10
CA ALA A 150 11.40 -14.47 3.47
C ALA A 150 10.72 -14.29 2.11
N ASP A 151 11.35 -14.74 1.03
CA ASP A 151 10.78 -14.74 -0.32
C ASP A 151 11.37 -15.88 -1.16
N GLN A 152 10.57 -16.42 -2.11
CA GLN A 152 10.97 -17.55 -2.98
C GLN A 152 11.54 -18.75 -2.20
N GLY A 153 11.04 -18.99 -0.98
CA GLY A 153 11.52 -20.07 -0.11
C GLY A 153 12.92 -19.84 0.45
N ARG A 154 13.41 -18.61 0.46
CA ARG A 154 14.71 -18.23 1.02
C ARG A 154 14.55 -17.13 2.06
N ASP A 155 15.35 -17.21 3.10
CA ASP A 155 15.53 -16.14 4.08
C ASP A 155 16.66 -15.22 3.61
N ILE A 156 16.34 -13.93 3.45
CA ILE A 156 17.24 -12.91 2.92
C ILE A 156 17.53 -11.93 4.04
N ASP A 157 18.78 -11.92 4.49
CA ASP A 157 19.26 -10.95 5.48
C ASP A 157 19.32 -9.56 4.83
N LEU A 158 18.54 -8.62 5.35
CA LEU A 158 18.45 -7.26 4.79
C LEU A 158 19.63 -6.36 5.16
N LYS A 159 20.46 -6.77 6.13
CA LYS A 159 21.65 -6.00 6.54
C LYS A 159 22.57 -5.71 5.34
N TRP A 160 22.77 -6.69 4.48
CA TRP A 160 23.61 -6.51 3.29
C TRP A 160 23.02 -5.55 2.27
N ASP A 161 21.68 -5.49 2.14
CA ASP A 161 21.02 -4.48 1.32
C ASP A 161 21.14 -3.09 1.96
N TYR A 162 21.01 -3.01 3.30
CA TYR A 162 21.22 -1.75 4.04
C TYR A 162 22.62 -1.18 3.77
N ASP A 163 23.67 -1.99 3.97
CA ASP A 163 25.05 -1.54 3.79
C ASP A 163 25.31 -1.07 2.35
N ALA A 164 24.84 -1.82 1.36
CA ALA A 164 24.99 -1.48 -0.05
C ALA A 164 24.19 -0.22 -0.45
N ILE A 165 22.98 -0.05 0.06
CA ILE A 165 22.16 1.16 -0.14
C ILE A 165 22.84 2.38 0.49
N ARG A 166 23.35 2.25 1.72
CA ARG A 166 24.09 3.32 2.38
C ARG A 166 25.33 3.73 1.60
N TRP A 167 26.09 2.73 1.10
CA TRP A 167 27.22 3.00 0.22
C TRP A 167 26.80 3.78 -1.03
N MET A 168 25.69 3.39 -1.68
CA MET A 168 25.21 4.13 -2.85
C MET A 168 24.80 5.58 -2.52
N GLN A 169 24.12 5.79 -1.39
CA GLN A 169 23.75 7.14 -0.94
C GLN A 169 24.97 8.06 -0.71
N GLU A 170 26.10 7.48 -0.30
CA GLU A 170 27.32 8.23 0.04
C GLU A 170 28.28 8.40 -1.16
N ASN A 171 28.26 7.48 -2.11
CA ASN A 171 29.29 7.41 -3.16
C ASN A 171 28.77 7.65 -4.58
N VAL A 172 27.44 7.57 -4.81
CA VAL A 172 26.88 7.76 -6.15
C VAL A 172 26.42 9.19 -6.33
N ALA A 173 27.04 9.89 -7.27
CA ALA A 173 26.68 11.27 -7.61
C ALA A 173 25.68 11.31 -8.78
N GLY A 174 24.81 12.31 -8.80
CA GLY A 174 23.82 12.51 -9.84
C GLY A 174 22.63 11.56 -9.75
N SER A 175 22.07 11.16 -10.87
CA SER A 175 20.90 10.29 -10.97
C SER A 175 21.10 9.19 -12.02
N PRO A 176 22.15 8.35 -11.89
CA PRO A 176 22.37 7.24 -12.83
C PRO A 176 21.24 6.21 -12.70
N VAL A 177 20.94 5.54 -13.82
CA VAL A 177 19.94 4.45 -13.82
C VAL A 177 20.53 3.21 -13.20
N ILE A 178 19.76 2.58 -12.32
CA ILE A 178 20.10 1.30 -11.70
C ILE A 178 19.18 0.20 -12.19
N VAL A 179 19.67 -1.04 -12.18
CA VAL A 179 18.84 -2.23 -12.38
C VAL A 179 18.92 -3.15 -11.17
N GLU A 180 17.76 -3.54 -10.68
CA GLU A 180 17.54 -4.52 -9.62
C GLU A 180 16.40 -5.46 -10.02
N VAL A 181 16.23 -6.57 -9.32
CA VAL A 181 15.20 -7.56 -9.65
C VAL A 181 13.81 -6.95 -9.68
N ASN A 182 13.04 -7.29 -10.71
CA ASN A 182 11.62 -7.04 -10.72
C ASN A 182 10.91 -8.16 -9.95
N ALA A 183 10.27 -7.82 -8.85
CA ALA A 183 9.51 -8.74 -8.02
C ALA A 183 8.00 -8.56 -8.18
N VAL A 184 7.25 -9.51 -7.63
CA VAL A 184 5.80 -9.41 -7.49
C VAL A 184 5.45 -8.17 -6.64
N GLU A 185 4.28 -7.61 -6.88
CA GLU A 185 3.79 -6.42 -6.18
C GLU A 185 3.80 -6.60 -4.66
N TYR A 186 4.17 -5.54 -3.96
CA TYR A 186 4.27 -5.49 -2.49
C TYR A 186 5.36 -6.37 -1.86
N HIS A 187 6.22 -7.00 -2.70
CA HIS A 187 7.44 -7.66 -2.26
C HIS A 187 8.60 -6.67 -2.18
N TRP A 188 9.78 -7.15 -1.74
CA TRP A 188 10.97 -6.32 -1.47
C TRP A 188 11.73 -5.85 -2.74
N GLY A 189 11.14 -6.00 -3.92
CA GLY A 189 11.66 -5.43 -5.17
C GLY A 189 11.69 -3.89 -5.12
N SER A 190 12.55 -3.29 -5.96
CA SER A 190 12.77 -1.83 -6.03
C SER A 190 13.33 -1.22 -4.73
N ARG A 191 13.98 -2.00 -3.90
CA ARG A 191 14.50 -1.56 -2.60
C ARG A 191 15.64 -0.55 -2.71
N TYR A 192 16.48 -0.69 -3.72
CA TYR A 192 17.53 0.30 -3.99
C TYR A 192 16.93 1.60 -4.53
N THR A 193 16.05 1.51 -5.53
CA THR A 193 15.35 2.68 -6.09
C THR A 193 14.61 3.47 -5.00
N ILE A 194 13.88 2.78 -4.10
CA ILE A 194 13.10 3.42 -3.04
C ILE A 194 13.98 4.14 -2.03
N ASN A 195 15.07 3.51 -1.61
CA ASN A 195 15.89 4.02 -0.52
C ASN A 195 17.00 4.96 -0.98
N THR A 196 17.42 4.93 -2.25
CA THR A 196 18.42 5.85 -2.80
C THR A 196 17.81 7.04 -3.54
N GLY A 197 16.59 6.90 -4.06
CA GLY A 197 15.99 7.86 -4.99
C GLY A 197 16.55 7.77 -6.41
N LEU A 198 17.45 6.83 -6.72
CA LEU A 198 17.99 6.63 -8.05
C LEU A 198 16.93 6.02 -8.98
N PRO A 199 16.90 6.42 -10.27
CA PRO A 199 15.94 5.88 -11.22
C PRO A 199 16.24 4.41 -11.51
N GLY A 200 15.22 3.54 -11.31
CA GLY A 200 15.26 2.15 -11.74
C GLY A 200 14.66 1.96 -13.13
N VAL A 201 15.01 0.85 -13.81
CA VAL A 201 14.48 0.54 -15.14
C VAL A 201 12.95 0.44 -15.15
N VAL A 202 12.33 -0.11 -14.10
CA VAL A 202 10.86 -0.24 -14.02
C VAL A 202 10.25 0.20 -12.69
N GLY A 203 10.88 -0.07 -11.57
CA GLY A 203 10.25 0.06 -10.25
C GLY A 203 9.15 -1.00 -10.01
N TRP A 204 8.11 -0.67 -9.27
CA TRP A 204 6.96 -1.58 -9.09
C TRP A 204 6.07 -1.58 -10.32
N ASN A 205 6.05 -2.69 -11.03
CA ASN A 205 5.44 -2.80 -12.36
C ASN A 205 3.93 -2.48 -12.37
N TRP A 206 3.17 -2.96 -11.36
CA TRP A 206 1.74 -2.69 -11.28
C TRP A 206 1.45 -1.20 -11.06
N HIS A 207 2.14 -0.57 -10.11
CA HIS A 207 1.98 0.86 -9.88
C HIS A 207 2.38 1.69 -11.10
N GLN A 208 3.44 1.29 -11.81
CA GLN A 208 3.84 1.95 -13.06
C GLN A 208 2.74 1.86 -14.12
N ARG A 209 2.09 0.72 -14.28
CA ARG A 209 0.96 0.56 -15.21
C ARG A 209 -0.26 1.38 -14.81
N GLN A 210 -0.57 1.44 -13.51
CA GLN A 210 -1.68 2.26 -13.00
C GLN A 210 -1.42 3.76 -13.18
N GLN A 211 -0.23 4.22 -12.84
CA GLN A 211 0.13 5.65 -12.93
C GLN A 211 0.27 6.12 -14.38
N ARG A 212 0.56 5.21 -15.29
CA ARG A 212 0.78 5.47 -16.71
C ARG A 212 -0.35 4.97 -17.61
N VAL A 213 -1.57 5.01 -17.14
CA VAL A 213 -2.77 4.51 -17.86
C VAL A 213 -3.01 5.17 -19.23
N VAL A 214 -2.40 6.34 -19.46
CA VAL A 214 -2.54 7.10 -20.73
C VAL A 214 -1.53 6.65 -21.80
N VAL A 215 -0.53 5.85 -21.46
CA VAL A 215 0.44 5.27 -22.40
C VAL A 215 0.15 3.79 -22.61
N PRO A 216 0.64 3.18 -23.72
CA PRO A 216 0.47 1.75 -23.94
C PRO A 216 1.00 0.91 -22.77
N SER A 217 0.24 -0.07 -22.31
CA SER A 217 0.63 -0.96 -21.20
C SER A 217 1.90 -1.75 -21.52
N THR A 218 2.22 -1.97 -22.81
CA THR A 218 3.44 -2.61 -23.28
C THR A 218 4.69 -1.88 -22.82
N LEU A 219 4.65 -0.56 -22.65
CA LEU A 219 5.82 0.20 -22.18
C LEU A 219 6.40 -0.34 -20.86
N VAL A 220 5.53 -0.76 -19.94
CA VAL A 220 5.96 -1.29 -18.65
C VAL A 220 6.22 -2.79 -18.74
N THR A 221 5.34 -3.56 -19.40
CA THR A 221 5.51 -5.01 -19.54
C THR A 221 6.74 -5.40 -20.32
N ASP A 222 7.10 -4.62 -21.35
CA ASP A 222 8.34 -4.85 -22.13
C ASP A 222 9.59 -4.63 -21.27
N ARG A 223 9.60 -3.59 -20.42
CA ARG A 223 10.71 -3.36 -19.46
C ARG A 223 10.84 -4.49 -18.44
N VAL A 224 9.72 -5.00 -17.93
CA VAL A 224 9.70 -6.16 -17.02
C VAL A 224 10.31 -7.37 -17.72
N ALA A 225 9.85 -7.69 -18.93
CA ALA A 225 10.37 -8.81 -19.71
C ALA A 225 11.86 -8.64 -20.06
N ASP A 226 12.31 -7.42 -20.28
CA ASP A 226 13.73 -7.13 -20.53
C ASP A 226 14.58 -7.34 -19.28
N ILE A 227 14.11 -6.93 -18.09
CA ILE A 227 14.82 -7.20 -16.83
C ILE A 227 14.91 -8.70 -16.57
N ASP A 228 13.82 -9.44 -16.79
CA ASP A 228 13.82 -10.89 -16.61
C ASP A 228 14.80 -11.57 -17.56
N ARG A 229 14.85 -11.17 -18.83
CA ARG A 229 15.83 -11.68 -19.80
C ARG A 229 17.26 -11.28 -19.44
N PHE A 230 17.45 -10.07 -18.94
CA PHE A 230 18.74 -9.57 -18.49
C PHE A 230 19.32 -10.42 -17.35
N TYR A 231 18.53 -10.72 -16.32
CA TYR A 231 19.01 -11.52 -15.20
C TYR A 231 19.03 -13.02 -15.50
N ALA A 232 18.02 -13.56 -16.18
CA ALA A 232 17.89 -15.00 -16.45
C ALA A 232 18.82 -15.50 -17.56
N GLY A 233 19.16 -14.65 -18.52
CA GLY A 233 20.07 -14.99 -19.63
C GLY A 233 21.50 -15.21 -19.16
N VAL A 234 22.28 -16.00 -19.92
CA VAL A 234 23.69 -16.28 -19.63
C VAL A 234 24.65 -15.54 -20.59
N ASP A 235 24.11 -14.88 -21.61
CA ASP A 235 24.87 -14.23 -22.68
C ASP A 235 25.27 -12.80 -22.30
N ALA A 236 26.58 -12.51 -22.38
CA ALA A 236 27.14 -11.19 -22.08
C ALA A 236 26.73 -10.12 -23.09
N LYS A 237 26.53 -10.50 -24.38
CA LYS A 237 26.10 -9.55 -25.41
C LYS A 237 24.68 -9.05 -25.14
N THR A 238 23.76 -9.95 -24.86
CA THR A 238 22.37 -9.60 -24.48
C THR A 238 22.33 -8.72 -23.24
N ALA A 239 23.22 -8.99 -22.26
CA ALA A 239 23.34 -8.14 -21.09
C ALA A 239 23.85 -6.74 -21.44
N SER A 240 24.88 -6.62 -22.28
CA SER A 240 25.40 -5.33 -22.72
C SER A 240 24.37 -4.53 -23.54
N ASP A 241 23.63 -5.19 -24.42
CA ASP A 241 22.56 -4.57 -25.22
C ASP A 241 21.47 -3.97 -24.30
N PHE A 242 21.11 -4.68 -23.21
CA PHE A 242 20.18 -4.17 -22.20
C PHE A 242 20.72 -2.94 -21.46
N LEU A 243 21.98 -2.99 -21.00
CA LEU A 243 22.63 -1.88 -20.30
C LEU A 243 22.65 -0.62 -21.17
N ASN A 244 23.01 -0.76 -22.44
CA ASN A 244 23.01 0.33 -23.41
C ASN A 244 21.59 0.85 -23.70
N LYS A 245 20.59 -0.06 -23.83
CA LYS A 245 19.20 0.31 -24.12
C LYS A 245 18.61 1.23 -23.05
N TYR A 246 18.92 0.98 -21.79
CA TYR A 246 18.34 1.68 -20.65
C TYR A 246 19.30 2.65 -19.96
N ASP A 247 20.51 2.85 -20.52
CA ASP A 247 21.58 3.69 -19.95
C ASP A 247 21.86 3.32 -18.49
N VAL A 248 21.96 2.00 -18.22
CA VAL A 248 22.16 1.48 -16.86
C VAL A 248 23.61 1.68 -16.44
N SER A 249 23.81 2.33 -15.32
CA SER A 249 25.13 2.57 -14.74
C SER A 249 25.48 1.62 -13.60
N TYR A 250 24.48 1.05 -12.90
CA TYR A 250 24.71 0.14 -11.79
C TYR A 250 23.80 -1.08 -11.87
N ILE A 251 24.39 -2.26 -11.63
CA ILE A 251 23.70 -3.55 -11.58
C ILE A 251 23.75 -4.07 -10.14
N VAL A 252 22.60 -4.36 -9.55
CA VAL A 252 22.50 -4.97 -8.23
C VAL A 252 22.47 -6.49 -8.37
N VAL A 253 23.35 -7.18 -7.66
CA VAL A 253 23.35 -8.66 -7.54
C VAL A 253 23.47 -9.04 -6.08
N GLY A 254 22.33 -9.26 -5.45
CA GLY A 254 22.25 -9.58 -4.02
C GLY A 254 21.49 -10.87 -3.71
N GLY A 255 21.10 -11.03 -2.46
CA GLY A 255 20.32 -12.19 -2.02
C GLY A 255 18.95 -12.26 -2.68
N TYR A 256 18.36 -11.11 -2.99
CA TYR A 256 17.07 -11.03 -3.65
C TYR A 256 17.17 -11.46 -5.12
N GLU A 257 18.16 -10.98 -5.87
CA GLU A 257 18.44 -11.42 -7.23
C GLU A 257 18.76 -12.95 -7.27
N ARG A 258 19.51 -13.45 -6.29
CA ARG A 258 19.81 -14.89 -6.17
C ARG A 258 18.60 -15.73 -5.75
N ALA A 259 17.55 -15.14 -5.19
CA ALA A 259 16.31 -15.83 -4.90
C ALA A 259 15.44 -16.02 -6.15
N TYR A 260 15.49 -15.08 -7.09
CA TYR A 260 14.69 -15.09 -8.32
C TYR A 260 15.40 -15.74 -9.51
N TYR A 261 16.73 -15.66 -9.58
CA TYR A 261 17.50 -16.12 -10.74
C TYR A 261 18.57 -17.16 -10.37
N SER A 262 18.94 -18.01 -11.32
CA SER A 262 19.89 -19.07 -11.10
C SER A 262 21.32 -18.52 -10.89
N GLY A 263 22.13 -19.23 -10.10
CA GLY A 263 23.54 -18.87 -9.95
C GLY A 263 24.31 -18.89 -11.28
N LEU A 264 23.95 -19.80 -12.19
CA LEU A 264 24.58 -19.88 -13.52
C LEU A 264 24.31 -18.60 -14.36
N SER A 265 23.09 -18.08 -14.32
CA SER A 265 22.76 -16.84 -15.06
C SER A 265 23.41 -15.61 -14.44
N LEU A 266 23.54 -15.56 -13.12
CA LEU A 266 24.17 -14.43 -12.42
C LEU A 266 25.71 -14.44 -12.54
N ALA A 267 26.34 -15.60 -12.70
CA ALA A 267 27.78 -15.72 -12.88
C ALA A 267 28.31 -14.99 -14.14
N LYS A 268 27.43 -14.67 -15.11
CA LYS A 268 27.83 -13.86 -16.25
C LYS A 268 28.38 -12.49 -15.85
N PHE A 269 27.86 -11.87 -14.78
CA PHE A 269 28.33 -10.55 -14.34
C PHE A 269 29.74 -10.59 -13.78
N GLU A 270 30.10 -11.65 -13.05
CA GLU A 270 31.48 -11.89 -12.60
C GLU A 270 32.42 -12.11 -13.80
N LYS A 271 31.98 -12.90 -14.79
CA LYS A 271 32.73 -13.10 -16.03
C LYS A 271 32.92 -11.78 -16.79
N MET A 272 31.86 -11.00 -16.98
CA MET A 272 31.93 -9.68 -17.65
C MET A 272 32.87 -8.72 -16.91
N ALA A 273 32.91 -8.77 -15.57
CA ALA A 273 33.86 -7.99 -14.79
C ALA A 273 35.29 -8.45 -14.99
N GLY A 274 35.55 -9.77 -15.03
CA GLY A 274 36.86 -10.35 -15.35
C GLY A 274 37.35 -10.02 -16.77
N GLU A 275 36.43 -9.85 -17.71
CA GLU A 275 36.71 -9.42 -19.10
C GLU A 275 36.86 -7.90 -19.25
N GLY A 276 36.65 -7.12 -18.16
CA GLY A 276 36.77 -5.66 -18.19
C GLY A 276 35.55 -4.93 -18.81
N LEU A 277 34.44 -5.66 -19.04
CA LEU A 277 33.19 -5.10 -19.54
C LEU A 277 32.36 -4.44 -18.42
N LEU A 278 32.53 -4.87 -17.18
CA LEU A 278 31.96 -4.28 -15.98
C LEU A 278 33.06 -3.95 -14.99
N ARG A 279 32.76 -3.08 -14.04
CA ARG A 279 33.62 -2.78 -12.90
C ARG A 279 32.84 -3.06 -11.63
N VAL A 280 33.46 -3.77 -10.70
CA VAL A 280 32.90 -3.90 -9.34
C VAL A 280 32.98 -2.52 -8.66
N ALA A 281 31.86 -1.94 -8.35
CA ALA A 281 31.76 -0.67 -7.65
C ALA A 281 31.70 -0.85 -6.14
N TYR A 282 31.00 -1.89 -5.68
CA TYR A 282 30.90 -2.26 -4.26
C TYR A 282 30.73 -3.76 -4.13
N GLU A 283 31.41 -4.34 -3.16
CA GLU A 283 31.31 -5.77 -2.86
C GLU A 283 31.35 -5.98 -1.35
N THR A 284 30.49 -6.86 -0.87
CA THR A 284 30.48 -7.36 0.49
C THR A 284 29.96 -8.79 0.50
N GLU A 285 30.01 -9.46 1.64
CA GLU A 285 29.52 -10.83 1.79
C GLU A 285 28.04 -10.92 1.32
N GLY A 286 27.84 -11.57 0.18
CA GLY A 286 26.52 -11.80 -0.41
C GLY A 286 25.94 -10.69 -1.29
N ARG A 287 26.64 -9.57 -1.54
CA ARG A 287 26.21 -8.48 -2.42
C ARG A 287 27.32 -7.96 -3.30
N VAL A 288 27.02 -7.75 -4.57
CA VAL A 288 27.92 -7.06 -5.52
C VAL A 288 27.12 -6.00 -6.28
N ILE A 289 27.69 -4.82 -6.42
CA ILE A 289 27.22 -3.76 -7.30
C ILE A 289 28.28 -3.58 -8.38
N TYR A 290 27.89 -3.78 -9.62
CA TYR A 290 28.73 -3.56 -10.78
C TYR A 290 28.44 -2.22 -11.42
#